data_bf95c4f490171dac720dd459d2161b2c
#
_entry.id   bf95c4f490171dac720dd459d2161b2c
#
_cell.length_a   1.000
_cell.length_b   1.000
_cell.length_c   1.000
_cell.angle_alpha   90.00
_cell.angle_beta   90.00
_cell.angle_gamma   90.00
#
_symmetry.space_group_name_H-M   'P 1'
#
loop_
_entity.id
_entity.type
_entity.pdbx_description
1 polymer ?
#
loop_
_entity_poly.entity_id
_entity_poly.type
_entity_poly.pdbx_seq_one_letter_code
_entity_poly.pdbx_strand_id
1 'polypeptide(L)'
;MTTTEETRSEADERTLVDRRSCLKAAASGVALALTGASSAAAAEEDYDVIEVPAGETHTITLGDDDTLENTLIDISARNAKFQISARGSGWEVRNLGIRGNWDETTKAEPFIVSGDGVVDNYYFADGATGDTYPNGPTGIYVANDHSGTIEINNVNIQDLPDNAIYGSSPGDPPEHSLGAGGGGDVIVTNSYAADCVSSSFRVGTDGSRVENCVSVGSDCGFWGFYNAPKVVDCDFSDSEIGDIRVGDGQWQDDATPRLENVRYETEVIHSGSIDGSSAGSPQRTSPEAVEGVPLSAEEAAAGGGSDGADPSPDDSSGDDGEGSDETEPEEHLLAFVTEPDAQLAGYEFSADGAVEFADAPYESPSGGRIEGGTYEAEDFVEEADDGTTRAGGVTGGGYGDAFTVVGPITSIDVDQPDAMWIELDGEELSVEEVLEATGADESSR
;
A
#
# COMPACT_ATOMS: atom_id res chain seq x y z
N MET A 1 57.63 35.97 3.07
CA MET A 1 56.54 36.77 2.52
C MET A 1 56.02 36.01 1.30
N THR A 2 54.98 35.25 1.47
CA THR A 2 54.23 34.63 0.37
C THR A 2 52.82 34.47 0.90
N THR A 3 51.94 35.31 0.41
CA THR A 3 50.52 35.37 0.68
C THR A 3 49.82 34.26 -0.07
N THR A 4 49.13 33.38 0.61
CA THR A 4 48.22 32.39 0.03
C THR A 4 46.83 33.00 0.01
N GLU A 5 46.28 33.22 -1.17
CA GLU A 5 44.89 33.61 -1.38
C GLU A 5 43.96 32.39 -1.14
N GLU A 6 43.09 32.52 -0.16
CA GLU A 6 41.95 31.62 0.02
C GLU A 6 40.88 31.91 -1.04
N THR A 7 40.64 30.97 -1.91
CA THR A 7 39.47 30.97 -2.78
C THR A 7 38.26 30.53 -1.98
N ARG A 8 37.39 31.48 -1.72
CA ARG A 8 36.05 31.30 -1.08
C ARG A 8 35.13 30.69 -2.11
N SER A 9 34.74 29.45 -1.91
CA SER A 9 33.65 28.79 -2.64
C SER A 9 32.32 29.50 -2.31
N GLU A 10 31.65 29.94 -3.36
CA GLU A 10 30.30 30.49 -3.26
C GLU A 10 29.34 29.36 -2.86
N ALA A 11 28.72 29.53 -1.72
CA ALA A 11 27.70 28.65 -1.20
C ALA A 11 26.36 28.98 -1.88
N ASP A 12 25.77 27.94 -2.34
CA ASP A 12 24.41 27.66 -2.73
C ASP A 12 23.37 28.65 -2.15
N GLU A 13 22.77 29.43 -3.05
CA GLU A 13 21.54 30.17 -2.75
C GLU A 13 20.34 29.18 -2.79
N ARG A 14 19.98 28.67 -1.64
CA ARG A 14 18.71 27.98 -1.47
C ARG A 14 17.60 29.01 -1.56
N THR A 15 16.85 28.94 -2.65
CA THR A 15 15.63 29.72 -2.86
C THR A 15 14.56 29.20 -1.86
N LEU A 16 14.27 29.97 -0.83
CA LEU A 16 13.12 29.76 0.04
C LEU A 16 11.86 30.03 -0.77
N VAL A 17 11.10 29.00 -1.11
CA VAL A 17 9.81 29.10 -1.76
C VAL A 17 8.77 29.49 -0.72
N ASP A 18 8.04 30.56 -0.99
CA ASP A 18 7.03 31.13 -0.09
C ASP A 18 5.84 30.18 0.06
N ARG A 19 5.36 30.00 1.31
CA ARG A 19 4.37 29.06 1.82
C ARG A 19 2.99 29.03 1.12
N ARG A 20 2.75 29.89 0.14
CA ARG A 20 1.52 29.93 -0.66
C ARG A 20 1.72 29.54 -2.12
N SER A 21 2.88 29.11 -2.51
CA SER A 21 3.27 28.89 -3.92
C SER A 21 3.55 27.44 -4.28
N CYS A 22 3.58 26.49 -3.36
CA CYS A 22 3.84 25.08 -3.67
C CYS A 22 2.74 24.43 -4.52
N LEU A 23 1.49 24.86 -4.36
CA LEU A 23 0.35 24.36 -5.13
C LEU A 23 0.18 24.97 -6.54
N LYS A 24 1.04 25.92 -6.96
CA LYS A 24 0.91 26.59 -8.27
C LYS A 24 2.13 26.46 -9.19
N ALA A 25 3.17 25.77 -8.81
CA ALA A 25 4.40 25.62 -9.61
C ALA A 25 4.43 24.38 -10.51
N ALA A 26 3.51 23.45 -10.38
CA ALA A 26 3.40 22.27 -11.25
C ALA A 26 2.73 22.56 -12.62
N ALA A 27 2.23 23.78 -12.86
CA ALA A 27 1.55 24.15 -14.10
C ALA A 27 2.40 24.99 -15.06
N SER A 28 3.69 24.73 -15.20
CA SER A 28 4.54 25.40 -16.20
C SER A 28 5.38 24.41 -16.97
N GLY A 29 4.74 23.71 -17.82
CA GLY A 29 4.84 23.44 -19.20
C GLY A 29 6.16 23.05 -19.82
N VAL A 30 6.18 21.93 -20.42
CA VAL A 30 6.73 21.82 -21.78
C VAL A 30 5.60 21.21 -22.64
N ALA A 31 4.90 22.06 -23.35
CA ALA A 31 3.99 21.62 -24.41
C ALA A 31 4.83 21.04 -25.54
N LEU A 32 4.98 19.74 -25.61
CA LEU A 32 5.32 19.04 -26.84
C LEU A 32 4.00 18.70 -27.53
N ALA A 33 3.73 19.40 -28.62
CA ALA A 33 2.64 19.10 -29.51
C ALA A 33 2.82 17.70 -30.11
N LEU A 34 2.02 16.74 -29.67
CA LEU A 34 1.69 15.55 -30.42
C LEU A 34 0.26 15.67 -30.90
N THR A 35 0.10 15.82 -32.20
CA THR A 35 -1.17 15.87 -32.90
C THR A 35 -1.75 14.46 -33.00
N GLY A 36 -2.92 14.27 -32.42
CA GLY A 36 -3.86 13.22 -32.83
C GLY A 36 -3.99 12.08 -31.85
N ALA A 37 -4.77 12.27 -30.82
CA ALA A 37 -5.56 11.21 -30.20
C ALA A 37 -6.82 11.88 -29.62
N SER A 38 -7.95 11.27 -29.87
CA SER A 38 -9.26 11.64 -29.37
C SER A 38 -9.25 11.67 -27.85
N SER A 39 -9.60 12.82 -27.28
CA SER A 39 -9.85 12.96 -25.85
C SER A 39 -11.09 12.14 -25.47
N ALA A 40 -10.92 10.95 -24.93
CA ALA A 40 -11.84 10.47 -23.91
C ALA A 40 -11.80 11.52 -22.79
N ALA A 41 -12.94 12.00 -22.33
CA ALA A 41 -13.00 12.82 -21.14
C ALA A 41 -12.67 11.90 -19.96
N ALA A 42 -11.40 11.94 -19.51
CA ALA A 42 -11.06 11.42 -18.19
C ALA A 42 -12.00 12.11 -17.19
N ALA A 43 -12.65 11.33 -16.35
CA ALA A 43 -13.22 11.87 -15.13
C ALA A 43 -12.15 12.72 -14.47
N GLU A 44 -12.46 13.94 -14.01
CA GLU A 44 -11.49 14.73 -13.25
C GLU A 44 -11.24 13.94 -11.95
N GLU A 45 -10.11 13.27 -11.89
CA GLU A 45 -9.65 12.64 -10.65
C GLU A 45 -9.45 13.76 -9.61
N ASP A 46 -10.02 13.58 -8.42
CA ASP A 46 -9.95 14.59 -7.36
C ASP A 46 -8.58 14.63 -6.65
N TYR A 47 -7.51 14.08 -7.26
CA TYR A 47 -6.15 14.04 -6.72
C TYR A 47 -5.08 14.42 -7.75
N ASP A 48 -3.90 14.80 -7.26
CA ASP A 48 -2.73 15.16 -8.07
C ASP A 48 -1.87 13.92 -8.34
N VAL A 49 -1.52 13.65 -9.61
CA VAL A 49 -0.61 12.56 -10.00
C VAL A 49 0.80 13.09 -10.22
N ILE A 50 1.78 12.48 -9.54
CA ILE A 50 3.21 12.74 -9.69
C ILE A 50 3.86 11.53 -10.35
N GLU A 51 3.99 11.54 -11.68
CA GLU A 51 4.75 10.52 -12.41
C GLU A 51 6.25 10.72 -12.19
N VAL A 52 6.95 9.72 -11.65
CA VAL A 52 8.40 9.78 -11.42
C VAL A 52 9.14 9.15 -12.58
N PRO A 53 9.97 9.91 -13.34
CA PRO A 53 10.68 9.35 -14.49
C PRO A 53 11.67 8.26 -14.09
N ALA A 54 11.93 7.36 -15.03
CA ALA A 54 12.86 6.25 -14.83
C ALA A 54 14.25 6.72 -14.34
N GLY A 55 14.72 6.14 -13.25
CA GLY A 55 16.01 6.44 -12.62
C GLY A 55 16.03 7.74 -11.81
N GLU A 56 14.90 8.44 -11.65
CA GLU A 56 14.81 9.66 -10.87
C GLU A 56 14.22 9.40 -9.47
N THR A 57 14.44 10.35 -8.57
CA THR A 57 13.84 10.37 -7.24
C THR A 57 13.04 11.65 -7.08
N HIS A 58 11.75 11.54 -6.82
CA HIS A 58 10.92 12.68 -6.45
C HIS A 58 11.04 12.93 -4.95
N THR A 59 11.40 14.14 -4.54
CA THR A 59 11.61 14.48 -3.13
C THR A 59 10.61 15.53 -2.66
N ILE A 60 9.91 15.23 -1.57
CA ILE A 60 8.97 16.13 -0.89
C ILE A 60 9.52 16.40 0.51
N THR A 61 9.52 17.67 0.92
CA THR A 61 9.91 18.08 2.27
C THR A 61 8.81 18.91 2.90
N LEU A 62 8.31 18.46 4.06
CA LEU A 62 7.31 19.14 4.86
C LEU A 62 7.95 19.66 6.14
N GLY A 63 7.66 20.91 6.49
CA GLY A 63 8.04 21.56 7.73
C GLY A 63 6.81 21.86 8.60
N ASP A 64 6.94 22.86 9.50
CA ASP A 64 5.85 23.25 10.41
C ASP A 64 4.59 23.67 9.62
N ASP A 65 3.43 23.08 9.98
CA ASP A 65 2.11 23.36 9.42
C ASP A 65 2.00 23.12 7.89
N ASP A 66 2.93 22.36 7.30
CA ASP A 66 2.85 21.98 5.87
C ASP A 66 1.96 20.77 5.69
N THR A 67 1.23 20.71 4.58
CA THR A 67 0.32 19.61 4.23
C THR A 67 0.65 19.06 2.84
N LEU A 68 0.66 17.72 2.73
CA LEU A 68 0.60 16.96 1.48
C LEU A 68 -0.71 16.18 1.50
N GLU A 69 -1.57 16.39 0.52
CA GLU A 69 -2.88 15.73 0.48
C GLU A 69 -3.30 15.38 -0.94
N ASN A 70 -4.17 14.37 -1.07
CA ASN A 70 -4.78 13.96 -2.32
C ASN A 70 -3.73 13.79 -3.43
N THR A 71 -2.76 12.91 -3.21
CA THR A 71 -1.62 12.77 -4.13
C THR A 71 -1.34 11.30 -4.42
N LEU A 72 -1.26 10.96 -5.70
CA LEU A 72 -0.73 9.70 -6.21
C LEU A 72 0.72 9.92 -6.68
N ILE A 73 1.67 9.16 -6.12
CA ILE A 73 3.05 9.15 -6.61
C ILE A 73 3.27 7.85 -7.37
N ASP A 74 3.45 7.96 -8.69
CA ASP A 74 3.68 6.83 -9.57
C ASP A 74 5.18 6.58 -9.74
N ILE A 75 5.67 5.45 -9.20
CA ILE A 75 7.04 4.96 -9.32
C ILE A 75 7.15 3.73 -10.22
N SER A 76 6.15 3.43 -11.06
CA SER A 76 6.14 2.28 -11.97
C SER A 76 7.26 2.30 -13.00
N ALA A 77 7.82 3.48 -13.28
CA ALA A 77 8.96 3.59 -14.18
C ALA A 77 10.22 2.97 -13.55
N ARG A 78 10.99 2.22 -14.35
CA ARG A 78 12.18 1.49 -13.89
C ARG A 78 13.15 2.37 -13.08
N ASN A 79 13.50 1.95 -11.86
CA ASN A 79 14.33 2.67 -10.89
C ASN A 79 13.78 4.07 -10.52
N ALA A 80 12.49 4.33 -10.71
CA ALA A 80 11.84 5.50 -10.16
C ALA A 80 11.70 5.35 -8.65
N LYS A 81 11.71 6.48 -7.91
CA LYS A 81 11.66 6.49 -6.45
C LYS A 81 11.02 7.76 -5.95
N PHE A 82 10.56 7.69 -4.72
CA PHE A 82 10.16 8.88 -3.97
C PHE A 82 10.95 9.00 -2.66
N GLN A 83 10.96 10.19 -2.10
CA GLN A 83 11.44 10.44 -0.75
C GLN A 83 10.61 11.56 -0.13
N ILE A 84 9.97 11.26 1.00
CA ILE A 84 9.21 12.23 1.79
C ILE A 84 9.93 12.42 3.11
N SER A 85 10.15 13.68 3.49
CA SER A 85 10.69 14.04 4.80
C SER A 85 9.76 15.04 5.46
N ALA A 86 9.02 14.61 6.49
CA ALA A 86 8.10 15.44 7.25
C ALA A 86 8.68 15.68 8.65
N ARG A 87 9.07 16.92 8.94
CA ARG A 87 9.73 17.29 10.18
C ARG A 87 9.22 18.63 10.69
N GLY A 88 9.03 18.74 11.97
CA GLY A 88 8.51 19.95 12.61
C GLY A 88 7.23 19.68 13.37
N SER A 89 6.37 20.67 13.50
CA SER A 89 5.13 20.56 14.26
C SER A 89 3.93 20.90 13.38
N GLY A 90 2.86 20.09 13.44
CA GLY A 90 1.62 20.34 12.71
C GLY A 90 1.68 20.00 11.23
N TRP A 91 2.66 19.21 10.76
CA TRP A 91 2.65 18.71 9.40
C TRP A 91 1.60 17.59 9.24
N GLU A 92 1.04 17.51 8.04
CA GLU A 92 0.04 16.50 7.71
C GLU A 92 0.34 15.85 6.35
N VAL A 93 0.23 14.53 6.27
CA VAL A 93 0.19 13.75 5.03
C VAL A 93 -1.11 12.97 5.03
N ARG A 94 -1.99 13.30 4.09
CA ARG A 94 -3.32 12.70 3.99
C ARG A 94 -3.60 12.25 2.55
N ASN A 95 -4.27 11.12 2.41
CA ASN A 95 -4.70 10.65 1.11
C ASN A 95 -3.50 10.53 0.15
N LEU A 96 -2.53 9.68 0.50
CA LEU A 96 -1.32 9.47 -0.28
C LEU A 96 -1.27 8.04 -0.80
N GLY A 97 -1.33 7.86 -2.11
CA GLY A 97 -1.10 6.59 -2.77
C GLY A 97 0.29 6.50 -3.40
N ILE A 98 0.95 5.38 -3.24
CA ILE A 98 2.18 5.04 -3.96
C ILE A 98 1.86 3.90 -4.91
N ARG A 99 1.92 4.15 -6.22
CA ARG A 99 1.70 3.16 -7.26
C ARG A 99 3.03 2.70 -7.84
N GLY A 100 3.20 1.39 -7.95
CA GLY A 100 4.38 0.78 -8.52
C GLY A 100 5.39 0.27 -7.49
N ASN A 101 6.11 -0.76 -7.90
CA ASN A 101 7.03 -1.49 -7.07
C ASN A 101 8.37 -0.75 -6.92
N TRP A 102 8.90 -0.68 -5.69
CA TRP A 102 10.22 -0.09 -5.42
C TRP A 102 11.34 -1.01 -5.93
N ASP A 103 12.22 -0.49 -6.79
CA ASP A 103 13.37 -1.25 -7.26
C ASP A 103 14.43 -1.39 -6.15
N GLU A 104 14.74 -2.63 -5.77
CA GLU A 104 15.66 -2.99 -4.68
C GLU A 104 17.09 -2.47 -4.83
N THR A 105 17.54 -2.17 -6.04
CA THR A 105 18.92 -1.74 -6.28
C THR A 105 19.27 -0.42 -5.62
N THR A 106 18.31 0.23 -4.98
CA THR A 106 18.46 1.57 -4.48
C THR A 106 17.98 1.73 -3.06
N LYS A 107 18.95 1.93 -2.17
CA LYS A 107 18.68 2.24 -0.75
C LYS A 107 18.16 3.65 -0.61
N ALA A 108 17.02 3.81 0.02
CA ALA A 108 16.59 5.07 0.61
C ALA A 108 15.47 4.77 1.61
N GLU A 109 15.32 5.61 2.62
CA GLU A 109 14.15 5.59 3.48
C GLU A 109 13.10 6.45 2.80
N PRO A 110 12.05 5.84 2.20
CA PRO A 110 11.11 6.56 1.37
C PRO A 110 10.30 7.58 2.15
N PHE A 111 9.97 7.30 3.41
CA PHE A 111 9.17 8.21 4.23
C PHE A 111 9.75 8.35 5.63
N ILE A 112 10.37 9.51 5.91
CA ILE A 112 10.99 9.84 7.20
C ILE A 112 10.15 10.88 7.92
N VAL A 113 9.81 10.63 9.18
CA VAL A 113 8.98 11.50 10.00
C VAL A 113 9.62 11.86 11.34
N SER A 114 9.33 13.06 11.84
CA SER A 114 9.78 13.54 13.18
C SER A 114 8.95 14.75 13.61
N GLY A 115 8.82 14.99 14.91
CA GLY A 115 8.07 16.12 15.49
C GLY A 115 6.60 15.76 15.78
N ASP A 116 5.69 16.70 15.60
CA ASP A 116 4.26 16.46 15.78
C ASP A 116 3.57 16.46 14.42
N GLY A 117 2.90 15.37 14.05
CA GLY A 117 2.26 15.30 12.76
C GLY A 117 1.37 14.07 12.55
N VAL A 118 0.72 14.03 11.40
CA VAL A 118 -0.26 13.02 11.03
C VAL A 118 0.10 12.41 9.68
N VAL A 119 0.03 11.08 9.61
CA VAL A 119 -0.09 10.31 8.37
C VAL A 119 -1.44 9.63 8.41
N ASP A 120 -2.31 9.90 7.45
CA ASP A 120 -3.65 9.36 7.41
C ASP A 120 -4.04 8.97 6.00
N ASN A 121 -4.56 7.76 5.82
CA ASN A 121 -4.92 7.19 4.54
C ASN A 121 -3.71 7.16 3.57
N TYR A 122 -2.79 6.23 3.85
CA TYR A 122 -1.56 6.02 3.09
C TYR A 122 -1.47 4.58 2.57
N TYR A 123 -1.27 4.44 1.26
CA TYR A 123 -1.06 3.17 0.58
C TYR A 123 0.38 3.05 0.05
N PHE A 124 1.07 1.98 0.43
CA PHE A 124 2.34 1.54 -0.14
C PHE A 124 2.41 0.01 -0.04
N ALA A 125 1.59 -0.67 -0.84
CA ALA A 125 1.42 -2.11 -0.82
C ALA A 125 1.83 -2.79 -2.13
N ASP A 126 2.26 -2.05 -3.16
CA ASP A 126 2.90 -2.64 -4.34
C ASP A 126 4.33 -3.14 -4.05
N GLY A 127 4.84 -2.83 -2.86
CA GLY A 127 6.01 -3.43 -2.28
C GLY A 127 7.36 -3.00 -2.87
N ALA A 128 8.34 -3.88 -2.71
CA ALA A 128 9.69 -3.72 -3.26
C ALA A 128 10.25 -5.05 -3.75
N THR A 129 10.83 -5.05 -4.96
CA THR A 129 11.42 -6.28 -5.52
C THR A 129 12.65 -6.73 -4.76
N GLY A 130 12.67 -8.02 -4.40
CA GLY A 130 13.84 -8.74 -3.88
C GLY A 130 14.08 -8.63 -2.38
N ASP A 131 15.20 -9.19 -1.94
CA ASP A 131 15.61 -9.27 -0.54
C ASP A 131 16.86 -8.40 -0.33
N THR A 132 16.65 -7.18 0.15
CA THR A 132 17.74 -6.23 0.46
C THR A 132 17.95 -6.01 1.97
N TYR A 133 17.22 -6.75 2.81
CA TYR A 133 17.36 -6.63 4.27
C TYR A 133 18.83 -6.73 4.73
N PRO A 134 19.31 -5.87 5.63
CA PRO A 134 18.62 -4.77 6.31
C PRO A 134 18.68 -3.41 5.58
N ASN A 135 18.76 -3.38 4.29
CA ASN A 135 19.09 -2.18 3.51
C ASN A 135 18.00 -1.77 2.50
N GLY A 136 16.86 -2.41 2.56
CA GLY A 136 15.71 -2.10 1.72
C GLY A 136 14.90 -0.91 2.23
N PRO A 137 13.85 -0.54 1.50
CA PRO A 137 12.94 0.49 1.94
C PRO A 137 12.18 0.06 3.20
N THR A 138 12.04 1.00 4.12
CA THR A 138 11.11 0.95 5.26
C THR A 138 9.89 1.78 4.89
N GLY A 139 8.68 1.30 5.16
CA GLY A 139 7.46 2.02 4.80
C GLY A 139 7.38 3.41 5.41
N ILE A 140 7.41 3.49 6.75
CA ILE A 140 7.52 4.75 7.51
C ILE A 140 8.64 4.60 8.54
N TYR A 141 9.64 5.47 8.49
CA TYR A 141 10.73 5.54 9.46
C TYR A 141 10.56 6.76 10.38
N VAL A 142 10.43 6.51 11.67
CA VAL A 142 10.43 7.58 12.69
C VAL A 142 11.86 7.85 13.12
N ALA A 143 12.33 9.07 12.90
CA ALA A 143 13.71 9.44 13.16
C ALA A 143 14.07 9.37 14.67
N ASN A 144 15.33 9.06 14.96
CA ASN A 144 15.82 8.95 16.35
C ASN A 144 15.57 10.24 17.18
N ASP A 145 15.66 11.42 16.56
CA ASP A 145 15.45 12.73 17.21
C ASP A 145 13.98 13.11 17.41
N HIS A 146 13.04 12.23 17.07
CA HIS A 146 11.61 12.49 17.26
C HIS A 146 11.27 12.67 18.75
N SER A 147 10.55 13.76 19.06
CA SER A 147 10.25 14.17 20.45
C SER A 147 8.83 14.72 20.65
N GLY A 148 7.92 14.49 19.71
CA GLY A 148 6.51 14.88 19.79
C GLY A 148 5.61 13.67 19.76
N THR A 149 4.49 13.80 19.07
CA THR A 149 3.58 12.70 18.78
C THR A 149 3.35 12.60 17.27
N ILE A 150 3.54 11.42 16.72
CA ILE A 150 3.17 11.10 15.35
C ILE A 150 1.97 10.16 15.39
N GLU A 151 0.90 10.56 14.70
CA GLU A 151 -0.28 9.73 14.48
C GLU A 151 -0.24 9.13 13.08
N ILE A 152 -0.36 7.80 12.99
CA ILE A 152 -0.35 7.02 11.75
C ILE A 152 -1.67 6.25 11.71
N ASN A 153 -2.57 6.64 10.83
CA ASN A 153 -3.92 6.09 10.75
C ASN A 153 -4.20 5.56 9.35
N ASN A 154 -5.01 4.50 9.26
CA ASN A 154 -5.55 4.02 7.99
C ASN A 154 -4.45 3.77 6.95
N VAL A 155 -3.37 3.07 7.31
CA VAL A 155 -2.29 2.79 6.36
C VAL A 155 -2.33 1.33 5.90
N ASN A 156 -2.00 1.12 4.62
CA ASN A 156 -1.78 -0.19 4.01
C ASN A 156 -0.34 -0.24 3.50
N ILE A 157 0.50 -1.07 4.13
CA ILE A 157 1.92 -1.20 3.77
C ILE A 157 2.27 -2.69 3.68
N GLN A 158 2.74 -3.16 2.52
CA GLN A 158 3.01 -4.57 2.28
C GLN A 158 4.32 -4.77 1.51
N ASP A 159 4.81 -6.01 1.50
CA ASP A 159 5.91 -6.51 0.66
C ASP A 159 7.20 -5.69 0.75
N LEU A 160 7.59 -5.28 1.96
CA LEU A 160 8.81 -4.50 2.15
C LEU A 160 9.97 -5.33 2.71
N PRO A 161 11.20 -5.17 2.18
CA PRO A 161 12.39 -5.88 2.67
C PRO A 161 12.93 -5.35 4.02
N ASP A 162 12.19 -4.53 4.72
CA ASP A 162 12.46 -4.04 6.08
C ASP A 162 11.12 -3.90 6.83
N ASN A 163 10.96 -2.94 7.73
CA ASN A 163 9.73 -2.78 8.50
C ASN A 163 8.64 -2.02 7.69
N ALA A 164 7.37 -2.32 7.93
CA ALA A 164 6.31 -1.42 7.47
C ALA A 164 6.37 -0.10 8.25
N ILE A 165 6.37 -0.15 9.59
CA ILE A 165 6.54 1.02 10.45
C ILE A 165 7.70 0.81 11.42
N TYR A 166 8.78 1.56 11.22
CA TYR A 166 9.95 1.58 12.10
C TYR A 166 9.86 2.76 13.07
N GLY A 167 9.17 2.57 14.18
CA GLY A 167 8.87 3.59 15.18
C GLY A 167 9.62 3.44 16.51
N SER A 168 10.66 2.60 16.59
CA SER A 168 11.35 2.36 17.87
C SER A 168 12.52 3.30 18.16
N SER A 169 13.09 3.97 17.16
CA SER A 169 14.29 4.82 17.34
C SER A 169 14.14 5.96 18.35
N PRO A 170 12.95 6.56 18.55
CA PRO A 170 12.77 7.54 19.61
C PRO A 170 13.00 6.98 21.02
N GLY A 171 12.90 5.67 21.21
CA GLY A 171 13.19 4.97 22.46
C GLY A 171 14.65 4.51 22.62
N ASP A 172 15.54 4.82 21.69
CA ASP A 172 16.93 4.41 21.74
C ASP A 172 17.61 4.87 23.05
N PRO A 173 18.31 3.99 23.77
CA PRO A 173 19.03 4.36 24.99
C PRO A 173 20.30 5.17 24.65
N PRO A 174 20.89 5.88 25.63
CA PRO A 174 22.09 6.69 25.42
C PRO A 174 23.30 5.92 24.84
N GLU A 175 23.35 4.62 25.06
CA GLU A 175 24.41 3.72 24.59
C GLU A 175 24.23 3.29 23.13
N HIS A 176 23.08 3.56 22.52
CA HIS A 176 22.82 3.23 21.14
C HIS A 176 23.77 3.98 20.19
N SER A 177 24.09 3.41 19.04
CA SER A 177 25.04 4.00 18.07
C SER A 177 24.60 5.37 17.54
N LEU A 178 23.31 5.65 17.52
CA LEU A 178 22.72 6.96 17.17
C LEU A 178 22.59 7.90 18.38
N GLY A 179 22.95 7.44 19.60
CA GLY A 179 22.72 8.13 20.85
C GLY A 179 21.29 7.98 21.37
N ALA A 180 21.00 8.67 22.47
CA ALA A 180 19.65 8.66 23.05
C ALA A 180 18.61 9.15 22.05
N GLY A 181 17.49 8.46 21.99
CA GLY A 181 16.33 8.88 21.22
C GLY A 181 15.66 10.12 21.83
N GLY A 182 14.83 10.77 21.04
CA GLY A 182 14.09 11.99 21.45
C GLY A 182 12.94 11.73 22.41
N GLY A 183 12.53 10.48 22.60
CA GLY A 183 11.48 10.06 23.53
C GLY A 183 10.06 10.34 23.05
N GLY A 184 9.87 10.69 21.79
CA GLY A 184 8.55 10.95 21.21
C GLY A 184 7.73 9.68 21.01
N ASP A 185 6.41 9.84 20.91
CA ASP A 185 5.46 8.76 20.85
C ASP A 185 4.95 8.52 19.43
N VAL A 186 4.70 7.25 19.10
CA VAL A 186 4.17 6.80 17.82
C VAL A 186 2.83 6.10 18.07
N ILE A 187 1.76 6.66 17.53
CA ILE A 187 0.40 6.14 17.66
C ILE A 187 -0.01 5.59 16.30
N VAL A 188 -0.19 4.28 16.21
CA VAL A 188 -0.65 3.61 14.99
C VAL A 188 -2.05 3.08 15.21
N THR A 189 -2.99 3.45 14.34
CA THR A 189 -4.38 3.01 14.45
C THR A 189 -4.95 2.56 13.11
N ASN A 190 -5.95 1.66 13.15
CA ASN A 190 -6.74 1.25 11.99
C ASN A 190 -5.88 0.91 10.77
N SER A 191 -4.83 0.12 10.94
CA SER A 191 -3.81 -0.06 9.91
C SER A 191 -3.56 -1.53 9.61
N TYR A 192 -3.18 -1.78 8.37
CA TYR A 192 -2.81 -3.10 7.87
C TYR A 192 -1.36 -3.10 7.39
N ALA A 193 -0.64 -4.18 7.68
CA ALA A 193 0.67 -4.43 7.11
C ALA A 193 0.90 -5.93 6.91
N ALA A 194 1.55 -6.30 5.79
CA ALA A 194 1.81 -7.70 5.48
C ALA A 194 3.17 -7.89 4.81
N ASP A 195 3.69 -9.13 4.88
CA ASP A 195 4.84 -9.62 4.12
C ASP A 195 6.10 -8.75 4.21
N CYS A 196 6.34 -8.15 5.38
CA CYS A 196 7.54 -7.33 5.63
C CYS A 196 8.65 -8.15 6.27
N VAL A 197 9.87 -8.10 5.68
CA VAL A 197 11.08 -8.79 6.18
C VAL A 197 11.68 -8.01 7.34
N SER A 198 11.06 -8.01 8.46
CA SER A 198 11.47 -7.54 9.80
C SER A 198 10.24 -7.44 10.70
N SER A 199 9.46 -6.36 10.63
CA SER A 199 8.22 -6.29 11.40
C SER A 199 7.20 -5.36 10.75
N SER A 200 5.92 -5.65 10.94
CA SER A 200 4.85 -4.76 10.56
C SER A 200 4.84 -3.51 11.44
N PHE A 201 4.73 -3.68 12.74
CA PHE A 201 4.63 -2.56 13.70
C PHE A 201 5.73 -2.64 14.75
N ARG A 202 6.75 -1.77 14.66
CA ARG A 202 7.86 -1.72 15.61
C ARG A 202 7.88 -0.37 16.32
N VAL A 203 7.69 -0.38 17.65
CA VAL A 203 7.65 0.82 18.49
C VAL A 203 8.46 0.63 19.77
N GLY A 204 8.81 1.73 20.47
CA GLY A 204 9.78 1.64 21.55
C GLY A 204 9.70 2.72 22.64
N THR A 205 8.61 3.47 22.79
CA THR A 205 8.41 4.43 23.89
C THR A 205 7.20 4.09 24.73
N ASP A 206 7.13 4.57 25.97
CA ASP A 206 6.05 4.27 26.91
C ASP A 206 4.67 4.81 26.46
N GLY A 207 4.66 5.90 25.71
CA GLY A 207 3.45 6.52 25.19
C GLY A 207 3.04 5.96 23.81
N SER A 208 3.91 5.20 23.15
CA SER A 208 3.58 4.61 21.86
C SER A 208 2.48 3.55 21.96
N ARG A 209 1.64 3.50 20.93
CA ARG A 209 0.47 2.61 20.87
C ARG A 209 0.22 2.08 19.47
N VAL A 210 -0.20 0.82 19.39
CA VAL A 210 -0.72 0.18 18.18
C VAL A 210 -2.13 -0.31 18.50
N GLU A 211 -3.14 0.17 17.79
CA GLU A 211 -4.55 -0.11 18.08
C GLU A 211 -5.34 -0.39 16.83
N ASN A 212 -6.23 -1.40 16.91
CA ASN A 212 -7.08 -1.85 15.82
C ASN A 212 -6.30 -2.14 14.51
N CYS A 213 -5.13 -2.76 14.65
CA CYS A 213 -4.25 -3.07 13.53
C CYS A 213 -4.22 -4.57 13.23
N VAL A 214 -3.90 -4.89 11.99
CA VAL A 214 -3.77 -6.27 11.50
C VAL A 214 -2.40 -6.45 10.85
N SER A 215 -1.74 -7.57 11.14
CA SER A 215 -0.52 -7.99 10.45
C SER A 215 -0.59 -9.45 10.05
N VAL A 216 -0.09 -9.73 8.82
CA VAL A 216 -0.05 -11.08 8.26
C VAL A 216 1.30 -11.31 7.57
N GLY A 217 1.87 -12.50 7.71
CA GLY A 217 3.00 -12.97 6.89
C GLY A 217 4.36 -12.30 7.10
N SER A 218 4.46 -11.26 7.92
CA SER A 218 5.74 -10.58 8.19
C SER A 218 6.66 -11.41 9.08
N ASP A 219 7.96 -11.09 9.17
CA ASP A 219 8.84 -11.73 10.15
C ASP A 219 8.31 -11.59 11.59
N CYS A 220 7.80 -10.39 11.92
CA CYS A 220 7.12 -10.13 13.18
C CYS A 220 5.88 -9.25 12.95
N GLY A 221 4.74 -9.63 13.51
CA GLY A 221 3.53 -8.80 13.47
C GLY A 221 3.72 -7.52 14.28
N PHE A 222 4.05 -7.65 15.54
CA PHE A 222 4.38 -6.54 16.43
C PHE A 222 5.74 -6.75 17.09
N TRP A 223 6.57 -5.71 17.14
CA TRP A 223 7.83 -5.71 17.87
C TRP A 223 7.88 -4.58 18.90
N GLY A 224 7.60 -4.93 20.17
CA GLY A 224 7.86 -4.06 21.31
C GLY A 224 9.35 -3.98 21.60
N PHE A 225 10.03 -2.99 20.97
CA PHE A 225 11.48 -2.98 20.91
C PHE A 225 12.13 -2.50 22.22
N TYR A 226 11.57 -1.44 22.80
CA TYR A 226 11.99 -0.86 24.08
C TYR A 226 10.77 -0.47 24.92
N ASN A 227 10.99 -0.19 26.22
CA ASN A 227 10.02 0.38 27.13
C ASN A 227 8.69 -0.40 27.22
N ALA A 228 7.56 0.27 27.43
CA ALA A 228 6.26 -0.37 27.64
C ALA A 228 5.15 0.18 26.71
N PRO A 229 5.32 0.06 25.37
CA PRO A 229 4.28 0.46 24.43
C PRO A 229 3.00 -0.34 24.64
N LYS A 230 1.85 0.22 24.22
CA LYS A 230 0.54 -0.41 24.34
C LYS A 230 0.08 -0.99 23.01
N VAL A 231 -0.54 -2.18 23.05
CA VAL A 231 -1.17 -2.83 21.89
C VAL A 231 -2.61 -3.19 22.25
N VAL A 232 -3.57 -2.78 21.43
CA VAL A 232 -5.00 -2.89 21.73
C VAL A 232 -5.77 -3.37 20.50
N ASP A 233 -6.68 -4.33 20.68
CA ASP A 233 -7.63 -4.77 19.64
C ASP A 233 -6.97 -5.16 18.31
N CYS A 234 -5.78 -5.81 18.35
CA CYS A 234 -5.01 -6.17 17.18
C CYS A 234 -5.08 -7.67 16.88
N ASP A 235 -4.87 -8.02 15.61
CA ASP A 235 -4.69 -9.40 15.14
C ASP A 235 -3.33 -9.52 14.42
N PHE A 236 -2.49 -10.46 14.84
CA PHE A 236 -1.20 -10.73 14.22
C PHE A 236 -1.08 -12.22 13.92
N SER A 237 -0.77 -12.58 12.67
CA SER A 237 -0.77 -13.96 12.19
C SER A 237 0.34 -14.27 11.20
N ASP A 238 0.60 -15.55 11.06
CA ASP A 238 1.48 -16.13 10.03
C ASP A 238 2.90 -15.57 10.01
N SER A 239 3.36 -15.05 11.15
CA SER A 239 4.69 -14.45 11.26
C SER A 239 5.81 -15.49 11.23
N GLU A 240 6.88 -15.26 10.46
CA GLU A 240 8.01 -16.20 10.33
C GLU A 240 8.79 -16.38 11.63
N ILE A 241 9.02 -15.29 12.39
CA ILE A 241 9.76 -15.32 13.66
C ILE A 241 8.81 -15.40 14.85
N GLY A 242 7.77 -14.56 14.86
CA GLY A 242 6.77 -14.54 15.93
C GLY A 242 5.81 -13.37 15.81
N ASP A 243 4.53 -13.65 16.03
CA ASP A 243 3.45 -12.64 15.93
C ASP A 243 3.70 -11.47 16.90
N ILE A 244 4.20 -11.79 18.09
CA ILE A 244 4.67 -10.81 19.08
C ILE A 244 6.16 -11.04 19.34
N ARG A 245 6.96 -10.00 19.15
CA ARG A 245 8.37 -9.99 19.52
C ARG A 245 8.65 -8.91 20.56
N VAL A 246 9.47 -9.25 21.58
CA VAL A 246 9.77 -8.34 22.71
C VAL A 246 11.27 -8.19 22.90
N GLY A 247 11.73 -6.93 22.96
CA GLY A 247 13.10 -6.57 23.21
C GLY A 247 14.04 -6.82 22.07
N ASP A 248 15.27 -6.35 22.20
CA ASP A 248 16.35 -6.54 21.21
C ASP A 248 17.53 -7.38 21.76
N GLY A 249 17.62 -7.50 23.09
CA GLY A 249 18.69 -8.23 23.78
C GLY A 249 20.08 -7.58 23.71
N GLN A 250 20.20 -6.37 23.11
CA GLN A 250 21.48 -5.67 22.97
C GLN A 250 21.55 -4.37 23.77
N TRP A 251 20.50 -3.55 23.72
CA TRP A 251 20.52 -2.18 24.23
C TRP A 251 19.72 -1.97 25.50
N GLN A 252 18.54 -2.58 25.61
CA GLN A 252 17.68 -2.54 26.81
C GLN A 252 17.10 -3.90 27.12
N ASP A 253 16.98 -4.20 28.42
CA ASP A 253 16.44 -5.48 28.94
C ASP A 253 15.04 -5.34 29.54
N ASP A 254 14.42 -4.15 29.48
CA ASP A 254 13.17 -3.82 30.18
C ASP A 254 11.95 -3.64 29.26
N ALA A 255 12.03 -4.05 28.01
CA ALA A 255 10.89 -4.02 27.12
C ALA A 255 9.70 -4.80 27.70
N THR A 256 8.58 -4.10 27.92
CA THR A 256 7.39 -4.72 28.55
C THR A 256 6.12 -4.20 27.88
N PRO A 257 5.85 -4.57 26.61
CA PRO A 257 4.62 -4.17 25.94
C PRO A 257 3.39 -4.65 26.70
N ARG A 258 2.35 -3.82 26.71
CA ARG A 258 1.07 -4.07 27.37
C ARG A 258 0.04 -4.47 26.32
N LEU A 259 -0.49 -5.69 26.42
CA LEU A 259 -1.44 -6.24 25.47
C LEU A 259 -2.86 -6.22 26.06
N GLU A 260 -3.81 -5.65 25.31
CA GLU A 260 -5.22 -5.60 25.64
C GLU A 260 -6.05 -6.08 24.43
N ASN A 261 -6.75 -7.21 24.55
CA ASN A 261 -7.53 -7.83 23.48
C ASN A 261 -6.75 -8.08 22.16
N VAL A 262 -5.50 -8.51 22.29
CA VAL A 262 -4.61 -8.82 21.14
C VAL A 262 -4.68 -10.31 20.83
N ARG A 263 -4.91 -10.67 19.57
CA ARG A 263 -4.98 -12.05 19.09
C ARG A 263 -3.71 -12.41 18.35
N TYR A 264 -3.07 -13.49 18.80
CA TYR A 264 -1.83 -14.00 18.22
C TYR A 264 -1.59 -15.44 18.66
N GLU A 265 -0.77 -16.18 17.94
CA GLU A 265 -0.46 -17.59 18.26
C GLU A 265 0.99 -17.80 18.72
N THR A 266 1.92 -16.95 18.29
CA THR A 266 3.36 -17.12 18.56
C THR A 266 3.98 -15.89 19.20
N GLU A 267 4.94 -16.11 20.12
CA GLU A 267 5.68 -15.02 20.76
C GLU A 267 7.16 -15.36 20.92
N VAL A 268 8.03 -14.35 20.76
CA VAL A 268 9.47 -14.45 20.98
C VAL A 268 9.95 -13.32 21.89
N ILE A 269 10.46 -13.67 23.05
CA ILE A 269 10.99 -12.71 24.02
C ILE A 269 12.52 -12.80 24.00
N HIS A 270 13.19 -11.75 23.48
CA HIS A 270 14.64 -11.61 23.55
C HIS A 270 15.10 -11.03 24.88
N SER A 271 14.39 -9.98 25.34
CA SER A 271 14.61 -9.35 26.63
C SER A 271 13.33 -8.67 27.12
N GLY A 272 13.13 -8.61 28.44
CA GLY A 272 11.91 -8.04 29.02
C GLY A 272 10.80 -9.08 29.24
N SER A 273 9.56 -8.66 29.12
CA SER A 273 8.37 -9.49 29.37
C SER A 273 7.13 -8.92 28.65
N ILE A 274 6.06 -9.69 28.60
CA ILE A 274 4.75 -9.24 28.13
C ILE A 274 3.86 -8.97 29.34
N ASP A 275 3.22 -7.80 29.39
CA ASP A 275 2.12 -7.50 30.32
C ASP A 275 0.78 -7.72 29.59
N GLY A 276 0.16 -8.85 29.88
CA GLY A 276 -1.04 -9.33 29.21
C GLY A 276 -0.93 -10.73 28.68
N SER A 277 -1.86 -11.14 27.85
CA SER A 277 -1.87 -12.46 27.20
C SER A 277 -2.70 -12.42 25.92
N SER A 278 -2.52 -13.41 25.03
CA SER A 278 -3.33 -13.57 23.84
C SER A 278 -4.82 -13.68 24.17
N ALA A 279 -5.64 -12.96 23.44
CA ALA A 279 -7.12 -13.04 23.49
C ALA A 279 -7.69 -14.20 22.65
N GLY A 280 -6.83 -14.97 21.98
CA GLY A 280 -7.19 -16.11 21.13
C GLY A 280 -6.47 -16.07 19.78
N SER A 281 -6.88 -16.95 18.87
CA SER A 281 -6.35 -16.96 17.50
C SER A 281 -6.80 -15.72 16.74
N PRO A 282 -5.98 -15.22 15.79
CA PRO A 282 -6.32 -14.12 14.90
C PRO A 282 -7.62 -14.35 14.16
N GLN A 283 -8.38 -13.28 13.91
CA GLN A 283 -9.69 -13.31 13.24
C GLN A 283 -9.71 -12.43 12.00
N ARG A 284 -8.87 -11.41 11.95
CA ARG A 284 -8.71 -10.51 10.80
C ARG A 284 -7.37 -10.84 10.14
N THR A 285 -7.38 -11.05 8.84
CA THR A 285 -6.20 -11.51 8.09
C THR A 285 -6.03 -10.79 6.75
N SER A 286 -6.84 -9.76 6.48
CA SER A 286 -6.76 -9.01 5.24
C SER A 286 -7.00 -7.51 5.49
N PRO A 287 -6.63 -6.62 4.54
CA PRO A 287 -6.82 -5.18 4.70
C PRO A 287 -8.30 -4.78 4.78
N GLU A 288 -9.21 -5.45 4.08
CA GLU A 288 -10.66 -5.20 4.10
C GLU A 288 -11.29 -5.44 5.49
N ALA A 289 -10.61 -6.22 6.32
CA ALA A 289 -11.06 -6.46 7.70
C ALA A 289 -10.74 -5.30 8.65
N VAL A 290 -10.12 -4.24 8.17
CA VAL A 290 -9.77 -3.03 8.93
C VAL A 290 -10.43 -1.82 8.27
N GLU A 291 -11.50 -1.33 8.88
CA GLU A 291 -12.25 -0.18 8.36
C GLU A 291 -11.34 1.05 8.16
N GLY A 292 -11.46 1.71 7.02
CA GLY A 292 -10.70 2.90 6.67
C GLY A 292 -9.32 2.65 6.05
N VAL A 293 -8.88 1.40 5.91
CA VAL A 293 -7.62 1.07 5.21
C VAL A 293 -7.83 1.14 3.70
N PRO A 294 -7.01 1.90 2.95
CA PRO A 294 -7.11 1.94 1.50
C PRO A 294 -6.65 0.62 0.87
N LEU A 295 -7.34 0.18 -0.20
CA LEU A 295 -7.05 -1.09 -0.88
C LEU A 295 -6.23 -0.88 -2.16
N SER A 296 -6.12 0.37 -2.65
CA SER A 296 -5.26 0.73 -3.77
C SER A 296 -4.61 2.10 -3.58
N ALA A 297 -3.61 2.41 -4.41
CA ALA A 297 -2.94 3.71 -4.40
C ALA A 297 -3.90 4.84 -4.84
N GLU A 298 -4.75 4.57 -5.81
CA GLU A 298 -5.78 5.46 -6.31
C GLU A 298 -6.87 5.73 -5.26
N GLU A 299 -7.33 4.69 -4.58
CA GLU A 299 -8.29 4.82 -3.48
C GLU A 299 -7.73 5.71 -2.37
N ALA A 300 -6.48 5.47 -1.95
CA ALA A 300 -5.82 6.34 -0.97
C ALA A 300 -5.76 7.80 -1.45
N ALA A 301 -5.27 8.03 -2.68
CA ALA A 301 -5.11 9.37 -3.24
C ALA A 301 -6.45 10.12 -3.39
N ALA A 302 -7.52 9.40 -3.71
CA ALA A 302 -8.87 9.96 -3.84
C ALA A 302 -9.55 10.26 -2.47
N GLY A 303 -8.93 9.89 -1.35
CA GLY A 303 -9.54 10.03 -0.03
C GLY A 303 -10.54 8.93 0.31
N GLY A 304 -10.53 7.83 -0.44
CA GLY A 304 -11.24 6.61 -0.10
C GLY A 304 -10.65 5.98 1.16
N GLY A 305 -11.46 5.21 1.89
CA GLY A 305 -11.02 4.60 3.16
C GLY A 305 -11.23 5.49 4.40
N SER A 306 -11.41 6.79 4.26
CA SER A 306 -11.48 7.71 5.40
C SER A 306 -12.88 8.16 5.84
N ASP A 307 -13.96 7.49 5.46
CA ASP A 307 -15.31 7.77 5.98
C ASP A 307 -15.49 7.33 7.47
N GLY A 308 -14.46 7.58 8.27
CA GLY A 308 -14.53 7.55 9.74
C GLY A 308 -15.31 8.76 10.24
N ALA A 309 -16.53 8.53 10.72
CA ALA A 309 -17.46 9.54 11.22
C ALA A 309 -16.80 10.54 12.19
N ASP A 310 -16.80 11.80 11.79
CA ASP A 310 -16.71 12.96 12.70
C ASP A 310 -17.86 12.84 13.73
N PRO A 311 -17.59 12.82 15.03
CA PRO A 311 -18.65 12.82 16.04
C PRO A 311 -19.25 14.23 16.19
N SER A 312 -20.16 14.59 15.29
CA SER A 312 -21.05 15.74 15.51
C SER A 312 -22.30 15.32 16.30
N PRO A 313 -22.72 16.10 17.29
CA PRO A 313 -23.82 15.71 18.15
C PRO A 313 -25.19 15.90 17.46
N ASP A 314 -25.94 14.81 17.49
CA ASP A 314 -27.38 14.72 17.62
C ASP A 314 -28.26 15.86 17.02
N ASP A 315 -28.93 15.59 15.91
CA ASP A 315 -30.28 16.10 15.73
C ASP A 315 -31.16 15.10 14.96
N SER A 316 -32.13 14.58 15.68
CA SER A 316 -33.14 13.65 15.23
C SER A 316 -34.21 14.37 14.40
N SER A 317 -34.46 13.96 13.15
CA SER A 317 -35.82 13.97 12.60
C SER A 317 -35.89 13.07 11.36
N GLY A 318 -36.74 12.09 11.40
CA GLY A 318 -36.98 11.12 10.34
C GLY A 318 -37.68 11.75 9.13
N ASP A 319 -37.46 11.17 8.00
CA ASP A 319 -38.40 11.13 6.90
C ASP A 319 -38.24 9.82 6.11
N ASP A 320 -39.38 9.13 5.97
CA ASP A 320 -39.51 7.88 5.22
C ASP A 320 -39.46 8.18 3.72
N GLY A 321 -38.43 7.72 3.02
CA GLY A 321 -38.31 7.78 1.56
C GLY A 321 -37.89 6.43 1.00
N GLU A 322 -38.83 5.73 0.35
CA GLU A 322 -38.57 4.52 -0.44
C GLU A 322 -37.55 4.88 -1.56
N GLY A 323 -36.32 4.38 -1.45
CA GLY A 323 -35.29 4.43 -2.47
C GLY A 323 -35.11 3.05 -3.11
N SER A 324 -35.21 2.99 -4.40
CA SER A 324 -34.98 1.84 -5.27
C SER A 324 -33.60 1.20 -4.99
N ASP A 325 -33.63 -0.09 -4.80
CA ASP A 325 -32.50 -1.00 -4.75
C ASP A 325 -31.84 -1.02 -6.15
N GLU A 326 -30.89 -0.16 -6.40
CA GLU A 326 -29.93 -0.31 -7.49
C GLU A 326 -28.73 -1.04 -6.90
N THR A 327 -28.68 -2.35 -7.10
CA THR A 327 -27.52 -3.19 -6.83
C THR A 327 -26.36 -2.64 -7.67
N GLU A 328 -25.29 -2.16 -7.03
CA GLU A 328 -24.07 -1.85 -7.76
C GLU A 328 -23.60 -3.12 -8.49
N PRO A 329 -23.10 -3.03 -9.73
CA PRO A 329 -22.64 -4.21 -10.46
C PRO A 329 -21.48 -4.84 -9.69
N GLU A 330 -21.55 -6.17 -9.48
CA GLU A 330 -20.50 -6.92 -8.82
C GLU A 330 -19.22 -6.90 -9.69
N GLU A 331 -18.08 -6.69 -9.05
CA GLU A 331 -16.76 -6.78 -9.65
C GLU A 331 -16.22 -8.20 -9.47
N HIS A 332 -15.64 -8.78 -10.52
CA HIS A 332 -15.11 -10.13 -10.54
C HIS A 332 -13.67 -10.16 -11.02
N LEU A 333 -12.85 -11.02 -10.45
CA LEU A 333 -11.51 -11.34 -10.95
C LEU A 333 -11.58 -12.56 -11.86
N LEU A 334 -11.42 -12.35 -13.17
CA LEU A 334 -11.42 -13.41 -14.19
C LEU A 334 -9.98 -13.72 -14.59
N ALA A 335 -9.56 -14.99 -14.54
CA ALA A 335 -8.23 -15.41 -14.95
C ALA A 335 -8.25 -16.57 -15.93
N PHE A 336 -7.29 -16.54 -16.86
CA PHE A 336 -7.01 -17.61 -17.82
C PHE A 336 -5.64 -18.18 -17.51
N VAL A 337 -5.57 -19.45 -17.13
CA VAL A 337 -4.35 -20.08 -16.60
C VAL A 337 -4.02 -21.33 -17.39
N THR A 338 -2.73 -21.56 -17.71
CA THR A 338 -2.28 -22.69 -18.50
C THR A 338 -1.55 -23.76 -17.70
N GLU A 339 -1.61 -24.99 -18.17
CA GLU A 339 -0.79 -26.09 -17.66
C GLU A 339 0.72 -25.80 -17.84
N PRO A 340 1.60 -26.29 -16.91
CA PRO A 340 3.05 -26.01 -16.97
C PRO A 340 3.77 -26.46 -18.24
N ASP A 341 3.21 -27.41 -18.97
CA ASP A 341 3.72 -27.91 -20.25
C ASP A 341 2.93 -27.44 -21.48
N ALA A 342 1.95 -26.56 -21.27
CA ALA A 342 1.19 -25.95 -22.35
C ALA A 342 2.09 -25.07 -23.23
N GLN A 343 1.81 -25.09 -24.53
CA GLN A 343 2.30 -24.07 -25.45
C GLN A 343 1.41 -22.82 -25.33
N LEU A 344 1.79 -21.73 -26.01
CA LEU A 344 0.96 -20.55 -26.07
C LEU A 344 -0.46 -20.90 -26.52
N ALA A 345 -1.43 -20.54 -25.74
CA ALA A 345 -2.85 -20.72 -25.98
C ALA A 345 -3.53 -19.34 -25.95
N GLY A 346 -4.37 -19.07 -26.97
CA GLY A 346 -5.13 -17.85 -27.08
C GLY A 346 -6.46 -17.94 -26.36
N TYR A 347 -6.91 -16.84 -25.83
CA TYR A 347 -8.23 -16.66 -25.25
C TYR A 347 -8.80 -15.28 -25.61
N GLU A 348 -10.10 -15.18 -25.59
CA GLU A 348 -10.84 -13.94 -25.85
C GLU A 348 -12.17 -13.99 -25.11
N PHE A 349 -12.59 -12.87 -24.53
CA PHE A 349 -13.90 -12.74 -23.92
C PHE A 349 -14.52 -11.36 -24.16
N SER A 350 -15.82 -11.26 -23.91
CA SER A 350 -16.55 -9.99 -23.94
C SER A 350 -17.39 -9.83 -22.69
N ALA A 351 -17.51 -8.59 -22.20
CA ALA A 351 -18.34 -8.24 -21.06
C ALA A 351 -19.20 -7.01 -21.36
N ASP A 352 -20.39 -6.95 -20.77
CA ASP A 352 -21.24 -5.75 -20.77
C ASP A 352 -20.86 -4.89 -19.57
N GLY A 353 -19.75 -4.13 -19.72
CA GLY A 353 -19.21 -3.28 -18.66
C GLY A 353 -17.69 -3.09 -18.77
N ALA A 354 -17.09 -2.60 -17.71
CA ALA A 354 -15.67 -2.31 -17.68
C ALA A 354 -14.83 -3.60 -17.55
N VAL A 355 -13.71 -3.65 -18.26
CA VAL A 355 -12.70 -4.69 -18.13
C VAL A 355 -11.34 -4.02 -18.09
N GLU A 356 -10.52 -4.40 -17.11
CA GLU A 356 -9.15 -3.93 -16.97
C GLU A 356 -8.21 -5.11 -16.74
N PHE A 357 -6.92 -4.98 -17.04
CA PHE A 357 -5.94 -5.98 -16.63
C PHE A 357 -5.80 -5.92 -15.10
N ALA A 358 -5.74 -7.07 -14.44
CA ALA A 358 -5.44 -7.10 -13.01
C ALA A 358 -4.02 -6.58 -12.73
N ASP A 359 -3.88 -5.66 -11.77
CA ASP A 359 -2.65 -4.89 -11.57
C ASP A 359 -1.51 -5.66 -10.89
N ALA A 360 -1.80 -6.79 -10.23
CA ALA A 360 -0.80 -7.54 -9.47
C ALA A 360 -0.71 -9.01 -9.89
N PRO A 361 0.51 -9.58 -10.01
CA PRO A 361 0.68 -11.01 -10.20
C PRO A 361 0.25 -11.76 -8.92
N TYR A 362 -0.41 -12.92 -9.09
CA TYR A 362 -0.74 -13.83 -8.00
C TYR A 362 -0.57 -15.29 -8.40
N GLU A 363 -0.50 -16.19 -7.42
CA GLU A 363 -0.54 -17.62 -7.68
C GLU A 363 -1.99 -18.09 -7.66
N SER A 364 -2.43 -18.65 -8.78
CA SER A 364 -3.77 -19.25 -8.89
C SER A 364 -3.93 -20.39 -7.89
N PRO A 365 -5.12 -20.57 -7.27
CA PRO A 365 -5.43 -21.74 -6.44
C PRO A 365 -5.17 -23.08 -7.13
N SER A 366 -5.27 -23.14 -8.44
CA SER A 366 -4.95 -24.32 -9.26
C SER A 366 -3.45 -24.50 -9.51
N GLY A 367 -2.60 -23.58 -9.09
CA GLY A 367 -1.14 -23.67 -9.09
C GLY A 367 -0.42 -23.01 -10.27
N GLY A 368 -1.12 -22.20 -11.08
CA GLY A 368 -0.52 -21.36 -12.14
C GLY A 368 -0.05 -20.03 -11.58
N ARG A 369 0.92 -19.40 -12.24
CA ARG A 369 1.34 -18.04 -11.94
C ARG A 369 0.65 -17.07 -12.88
N ILE A 370 -0.05 -16.11 -12.35
CA ILE A 370 -0.74 -15.07 -13.11
C ILE A 370 0.08 -13.79 -13.04
N GLU A 371 0.30 -13.17 -14.18
CA GLU A 371 1.02 -11.91 -14.30
C GLU A 371 0.00 -10.78 -14.46
N GLY A 372 0.18 -9.69 -13.73
CA GLY A 372 -0.66 -8.49 -13.85
C GLY A 372 -0.24 -7.65 -15.06
N GLY A 373 -1.20 -6.94 -15.66
CA GLY A 373 -0.96 -6.06 -16.80
C GLY A 373 -0.76 -6.76 -18.15
N THR A 374 -0.42 -6.00 -19.16
CA THR A 374 -0.17 -6.49 -20.53
C THR A 374 1.30 -6.78 -20.73
N TYR A 375 1.70 -8.03 -20.75
CA TYR A 375 3.09 -8.46 -20.89
C TYR A 375 3.45 -8.88 -22.32
N GLU A 376 2.49 -9.38 -23.08
CA GLU A 376 2.68 -9.83 -24.44
C GLU A 376 2.09 -8.83 -25.44
N ALA A 377 2.64 -8.77 -26.64
CA ALA A 377 2.20 -7.79 -27.64
C ALA A 377 0.82 -8.10 -28.23
N GLU A 378 0.31 -9.28 -27.95
CA GLU A 378 -0.98 -9.78 -28.39
C GLU A 378 -2.12 -9.56 -27.37
N ASP A 379 -1.82 -9.15 -26.13
CA ASP A 379 -2.83 -8.90 -25.11
C ASP A 379 -3.51 -7.56 -25.32
N PHE A 380 -4.82 -7.53 -25.13
CA PHE A 380 -5.62 -6.35 -25.41
C PHE A 380 -6.88 -6.24 -24.53
N VAL A 381 -7.29 -5.01 -24.30
CA VAL A 381 -8.63 -4.64 -23.82
C VAL A 381 -9.14 -3.54 -24.74
N GLU A 382 -10.30 -3.74 -25.37
CA GLU A 382 -10.91 -2.84 -26.34
C GLU A 382 -12.38 -2.58 -25.98
N GLU A 383 -12.73 -1.33 -25.67
CA GLU A 383 -14.11 -0.91 -25.46
C GLU A 383 -14.78 -0.57 -26.79
N ALA A 384 -15.99 -1.08 -27.02
CA ALA A 384 -16.78 -0.80 -28.18
C ALA A 384 -17.76 0.38 -27.93
N ASP A 385 -18.19 1.05 -29.04
CA ASP A 385 -19.10 2.20 -28.99
C ASP A 385 -20.48 1.91 -28.34
N ASP A 386 -20.82 0.65 -28.10
CA ASP A 386 -22.07 0.20 -27.49
C ASP A 386 -21.98 -0.11 -25.99
N GLY A 387 -20.80 0.10 -25.39
CA GLY A 387 -20.53 -0.17 -23.98
C GLY A 387 -20.09 -1.61 -23.68
N THR A 388 -19.92 -2.44 -24.70
CA THR A 388 -19.35 -3.80 -24.56
C THR A 388 -17.82 -3.70 -24.58
N THR A 389 -17.15 -4.35 -23.65
CA THR A 389 -15.69 -4.45 -23.66
C THR A 389 -15.28 -5.86 -24.13
N ARG A 390 -14.29 -5.92 -25.02
CA ARG A 390 -13.67 -7.14 -25.53
C ARG A 390 -12.22 -7.19 -25.06
N ALA A 391 -11.82 -8.28 -24.46
CA ALA A 391 -10.46 -8.47 -23.98
C ALA A 391 -9.95 -9.87 -24.37
N GLY A 392 -8.63 -10.03 -24.41
CA GLY A 392 -8.01 -11.30 -24.74
C GLY A 392 -6.51 -11.21 -24.85
N GLY A 393 -5.89 -12.37 -25.06
CA GLY A 393 -4.44 -12.47 -25.12
C GLY A 393 -3.96 -13.87 -25.41
N VAL A 394 -2.69 -14.11 -25.10
CA VAL A 394 -2.04 -15.42 -25.20
C VAL A 394 -1.21 -15.68 -23.95
N THR A 395 -1.33 -16.87 -23.37
CA THR A 395 -0.55 -17.29 -22.20
C THR A 395 -0.06 -18.74 -22.38
N GLY A 396 0.90 -19.19 -21.59
CA GLY A 396 1.46 -20.54 -21.70
C GLY A 396 2.50 -20.86 -20.62
N GLY A 397 2.91 -22.13 -20.57
CA GLY A 397 4.02 -22.55 -19.69
C GLY A 397 3.72 -22.52 -18.18
N GLY A 398 2.46 -22.61 -17.78
CA GLY A 398 2.05 -22.52 -16.37
C GLY A 398 1.83 -21.10 -15.89
N TYR A 399 1.79 -20.12 -16.81
CA TYR A 399 1.43 -18.74 -16.56
C TYR A 399 -0.04 -18.49 -16.87
N GLY A 400 -0.52 -17.32 -16.54
CA GLY A 400 -1.88 -16.88 -16.81
C GLY A 400 -1.98 -15.37 -16.87
N ASP A 401 -3.12 -14.88 -17.37
CA ASP A 401 -3.48 -13.47 -17.42
C ASP A 401 -4.77 -13.28 -16.63
N ALA A 402 -4.89 -12.17 -15.91
CA ALA A 402 -6.03 -11.86 -15.10
C ALA A 402 -6.63 -10.49 -15.43
N PHE A 403 -7.94 -10.39 -15.25
CA PHE A 403 -8.73 -9.19 -15.54
C PHE A 403 -9.71 -8.92 -14.42
N THR A 404 -9.84 -7.67 -14.06
CA THR A 404 -10.95 -7.16 -13.26
C THR A 404 -12.12 -6.89 -14.21
N VAL A 405 -13.29 -7.46 -13.94
CA VAL A 405 -14.48 -7.35 -14.79
C VAL A 405 -15.64 -6.83 -13.96
N VAL A 406 -16.21 -5.70 -14.37
CA VAL A 406 -17.41 -5.12 -13.74
C VAL A 406 -18.59 -5.33 -14.69
N GLY A 407 -19.54 -6.16 -14.29
CA GLY A 407 -20.73 -6.50 -15.07
C GLY A 407 -20.69 -7.88 -15.73
N PRO A 408 -21.75 -8.25 -16.49
CA PRO A 408 -21.92 -9.60 -17.02
C PRO A 408 -20.88 -9.95 -18.10
N ILE A 409 -20.22 -11.09 -17.98
CA ILE A 409 -19.42 -11.67 -19.06
C ILE A 409 -20.35 -12.33 -20.07
N THR A 410 -20.31 -11.91 -21.33
CA THR A 410 -21.26 -12.31 -22.36
C THR A 410 -20.76 -13.41 -23.30
N SER A 411 -19.44 -13.56 -23.41
CA SER A 411 -18.83 -14.65 -24.21
C SER A 411 -17.40 -14.92 -23.74
N ILE A 412 -16.98 -16.18 -23.82
CA ILE A 412 -15.60 -16.61 -23.65
C ILE A 412 -15.27 -17.61 -24.74
N ASP A 413 -14.11 -17.43 -25.42
CA ASP A 413 -13.53 -18.35 -26.40
C ASP A 413 -12.10 -18.69 -25.99
N VAL A 414 -11.74 -19.97 -26.00
CA VAL A 414 -10.41 -20.48 -25.66
C VAL A 414 -9.94 -21.45 -26.74
N ASP A 415 -8.78 -21.19 -27.32
CA ASP A 415 -8.22 -21.97 -28.41
C ASP A 415 -7.86 -23.42 -28.03
N GLN A 416 -7.41 -23.61 -26.76
CA GLN A 416 -6.94 -24.91 -26.27
C GLN A 416 -7.56 -25.23 -24.89
N PRO A 417 -8.84 -25.61 -24.85
CA PRO A 417 -9.57 -25.82 -23.58
C PRO A 417 -9.07 -27.03 -22.78
N ASP A 418 -8.28 -27.93 -23.34
CA ASP A 418 -7.65 -29.04 -22.62
C ASP A 418 -6.32 -28.63 -21.92
N ALA A 419 -5.77 -27.46 -22.23
CA ALA A 419 -4.50 -26.96 -21.73
C ALA A 419 -4.62 -25.62 -20.97
N MET A 420 -5.83 -25.09 -20.87
CA MET A 420 -6.13 -23.84 -20.16
C MET A 420 -7.42 -24.03 -19.35
N TRP A 421 -7.42 -23.53 -18.11
CA TRP A 421 -8.65 -23.42 -17.29
C TRP A 421 -8.94 -21.96 -16.99
N ILE A 422 -10.14 -21.71 -16.53
CA ILE A 422 -10.65 -20.39 -16.21
C ILE A 422 -10.93 -20.34 -14.71
N GLU A 423 -10.53 -19.28 -14.06
CA GLU A 423 -10.87 -19.01 -12.68
C GLU A 423 -11.69 -17.71 -12.58
N LEU A 424 -12.75 -17.74 -11.79
CA LEU A 424 -13.53 -16.57 -11.42
C LEU A 424 -13.48 -16.44 -9.89
N ASP A 425 -12.97 -15.32 -9.41
CA ASP A 425 -12.80 -15.05 -7.98
C ASP A 425 -12.01 -16.16 -7.24
N GLY A 426 -11.02 -16.73 -7.93
CA GLY A 426 -10.17 -17.80 -7.41
C GLY A 426 -10.79 -19.20 -7.40
N GLU A 427 -11.95 -19.41 -8.02
CA GLU A 427 -12.58 -20.71 -8.21
C GLU A 427 -12.48 -21.16 -9.67
N GLU A 428 -11.94 -22.38 -9.93
CA GLU A 428 -11.88 -22.96 -11.28
C GLU A 428 -13.29 -23.30 -11.75
N LEU A 429 -13.73 -22.67 -12.84
CA LEU A 429 -15.07 -22.83 -13.41
C LEU A 429 -15.01 -23.14 -14.91
N SER A 430 -16.03 -23.81 -15.39
CA SER A 430 -16.25 -23.93 -16.84
C SER A 430 -16.78 -22.62 -17.43
N VAL A 431 -16.60 -22.42 -18.73
CA VAL A 431 -17.16 -21.27 -19.46
C VAL A 431 -18.64 -21.04 -19.15
N GLU A 432 -19.44 -22.13 -19.07
CA GLU A 432 -20.87 -22.03 -18.80
C GLU A 432 -21.15 -21.55 -17.38
N GLU A 433 -20.37 -22.01 -16.40
CA GLU A 433 -20.48 -21.58 -14.99
C GLU A 433 -20.04 -20.11 -14.79
N VAL A 434 -19.01 -19.65 -15.47
CA VAL A 434 -18.58 -18.24 -15.44
C VAL A 434 -19.68 -17.33 -16.01
N LEU A 435 -20.26 -17.68 -17.16
CA LEU A 435 -21.34 -16.89 -17.77
C LEU A 435 -22.60 -16.86 -16.88
N GLU A 436 -22.91 -17.96 -16.18
CA GLU A 436 -24.04 -18.01 -15.23
C GLU A 436 -23.76 -17.19 -13.96
N ALA A 437 -22.54 -17.28 -13.42
CA ALA A 437 -22.14 -16.58 -12.19
C ALA A 437 -22.14 -15.05 -12.35
N THR A 438 -21.74 -14.55 -13.52
CA THR A 438 -21.69 -13.10 -13.81
C THR A 438 -23.01 -12.53 -14.33
N GLY A 439 -24.09 -13.34 -14.43
CA GLY A 439 -25.43 -12.87 -14.75
C GLY A 439 -25.73 -12.66 -16.24
N ALA A 440 -25.02 -13.33 -17.14
CA ALA A 440 -25.33 -13.31 -18.56
C ALA A 440 -26.74 -13.88 -18.84
N ASP A 441 -27.63 -13.04 -19.37
CA ASP A 441 -29.03 -13.43 -19.62
C ASP A 441 -29.11 -14.47 -20.77
N GLU A 442 -29.82 -15.59 -20.56
CA GLU A 442 -30.02 -16.65 -21.57
C GLU A 442 -30.69 -16.14 -22.88
N SER A 443 -31.08 -14.86 -22.94
CA SER A 443 -31.76 -14.30 -24.12
C SER A 443 -30.83 -13.86 -25.25
N SER A 444 -29.51 -13.96 -25.08
CA SER A 444 -28.47 -13.54 -26.07
C SER A 444 -27.88 -14.71 -26.89
N ARG A 445 -28.40 -15.95 -26.72
CA ARG A 445 -27.97 -17.13 -27.46
C ARG A 445 -28.72 -17.35 -28.78
#